data_bad3449f141a09d07441decf7d558175
#
_entry.id   bad3449f141a09d07441decf7d558175
#
_cell.length_a   1.000
_cell.length_b   1.000
_cell.length_c   1.000
_cell.angle_alpha   90.00
_cell.angle_beta   90.00
_cell.angle_gamma   90.00
#
_symmetry.space_group_name_H-M   'P 1'
#
loop_
_entity.id
_entity.type
_entity.pdbx_description
1 polymer ?
#
loop_
_entity_poly.entity_id
_entity_poly.type
_entity_poly.pdbx_seq_one_letter_code
_entity_poly.pdbx_strand_id
1 'polypeptide(L)'
;MEYNVKVWRQKNAKAKGHFETYHVTDVEEDASFLEMLDILNDQLIRKGVEPIAFDHDCREGICGACSLYVDGRAHGPDDQVTTCQLFMRHFKPGATITVEPWRSAAFPVIKDLVVDRQAFDKILQAGGFVSVRTGAAQDANTILIPHDDAELSMDAAACVGCGACVATCKNGSAMLFVAARVSSLALLPQGKPEAARRAKAMVAKMDELGFGNCTNTRACEMECPKHVTIDHIARLNREYLKARFSE
;
A
#
# COMPACT_ATOMS: atom_id res chain seq x y z
N MET A 1 10.05 26.86 7.80
CA MET A 1 11.29 26.07 8.04
C MET A 1 11.96 25.75 6.72
N GLU A 2 13.20 25.23 6.74
CA GLU A 2 13.95 24.81 5.55
C GLU A 2 14.50 23.40 5.75
N TYR A 3 14.64 22.66 4.66
CA TYR A 3 15.13 21.28 4.66
C TYR A 3 15.98 20.99 3.43
N ASN A 4 16.87 20.00 3.53
CA ASN A 4 17.55 19.41 2.39
C ASN A 4 16.85 18.11 2.00
N VAL A 5 16.21 18.05 0.83
CA VAL A 5 15.46 16.88 0.38
C VAL A 5 16.28 16.14 -0.66
N LYS A 6 16.78 14.96 -0.30
CA LYS A 6 17.56 14.07 -1.17
C LYS A 6 16.59 13.10 -1.85
N VAL A 7 16.25 13.38 -3.11
CA VAL A 7 15.21 12.68 -3.86
C VAL A 7 15.80 11.77 -4.92
N TRP A 8 15.24 10.59 -5.06
CA TRP A 8 15.52 9.71 -6.18
C TRP A 8 14.95 10.29 -7.47
N ARG A 9 15.79 10.45 -8.48
CA ARG A 9 15.39 10.91 -9.81
C ARG A 9 15.64 9.82 -10.84
N GLN A 10 14.61 9.52 -11.63
CA GLN A 10 14.69 8.51 -12.68
C GLN A 10 13.71 8.86 -13.80
N LYS A 11 14.23 9.05 -15.01
CA LYS A 11 13.44 9.53 -16.15
C LYS A 11 12.35 8.53 -16.61
N ASN A 12 12.62 7.24 -16.54
CA ASN A 12 11.70 6.16 -16.93
C ASN A 12 12.22 4.81 -16.40
N ALA A 13 11.46 3.74 -16.60
CA ALA A 13 11.78 2.39 -16.11
C ALA A 13 13.13 1.82 -16.64
N LYS A 14 13.62 2.30 -17.78
CA LYS A 14 14.88 1.82 -18.40
C LYS A 14 16.09 2.68 -18.05
N ALA A 15 15.87 3.90 -17.56
CA ALA A 15 16.93 4.81 -17.19
C ALA A 15 17.55 4.42 -15.85
N LYS A 16 18.85 4.64 -15.70
CA LYS A 16 19.52 4.53 -14.42
C LYS A 16 19.09 5.71 -13.54
N GLY A 17 18.56 5.42 -12.36
CA GLY A 17 18.23 6.46 -11.38
C GLY A 17 19.43 6.90 -10.57
N HIS A 18 19.32 8.06 -9.94
CA HIS A 18 20.33 8.65 -9.06
C HIS A 18 19.64 9.56 -8.03
N PHE A 19 20.39 9.94 -7.00
CA PHE A 19 19.90 10.93 -6.03
C PHE A 19 20.29 12.34 -6.43
N GLU A 20 19.35 13.26 -6.27
CA GLU A 20 19.59 14.70 -6.32
C GLU A 20 19.16 15.34 -4.99
N THR A 21 19.91 16.34 -4.54
CA THR A 21 19.58 17.05 -3.30
C THR A 21 19.08 18.45 -3.63
N TYR A 22 17.92 18.78 -3.09
CA TYR A 22 17.29 20.08 -3.24
C TYR A 22 17.15 20.74 -1.89
N HIS A 23 17.31 22.06 -1.87
CA HIS A 23 17.02 22.88 -0.70
C HIS A 23 15.64 23.49 -0.85
N VAL A 24 14.75 23.18 0.09
CA VAL A 24 13.38 23.71 0.13
C VAL A 24 13.26 24.69 1.30
N THR A 25 12.67 25.84 1.04
CA THR A 25 12.40 26.91 2.02
C THR A 25 10.90 27.16 2.18
N ASP A 26 10.54 27.96 3.15
CA ASP A 26 9.15 28.42 3.37
C ASP A 26 8.16 27.28 3.67
N VAL A 27 8.64 26.19 4.30
CA VAL A 27 7.81 25.08 4.74
C VAL A 27 7.28 25.36 6.15
N GLU A 28 5.96 25.32 6.32
CA GLU A 28 5.33 25.44 7.63
C GLU A 28 5.51 24.15 8.46
N GLU A 29 5.49 24.28 9.78
CA GLU A 29 5.65 23.15 10.71
C GLU A 29 4.51 22.14 10.57
N ASP A 30 3.31 22.62 10.38
CA ASP A 30 2.11 21.81 10.24
C ASP A 30 1.79 21.40 8.79
N ALA A 31 2.67 21.74 7.84
CA ALA A 31 2.55 21.22 6.48
C ALA A 31 2.72 19.71 6.44
N SER A 32 1.94 19.03 5.61
CA SER A 32 2.16 17.61 5.34
C SER A 32 3.43 17.40 4.50
N PHE A 33 3.97 16.18 4.54
CA PHE A 33 5.13 15.83 3.73
C PHE A 33 4.88 16.03 2.22
N LEU A 34 3.64 15.79 1.76
CA LEU A 34 3.28 16.03 0.36
C LEU A 34 3.20 17.51 0.02
N GLU A 35 2.74 18.35 0.94
CA GLU A 35 2.76 19.82 0.75
C GLU A 35 4.19 20.35 0.66
N MET A 36 5.11 19.82 1.46
CA MET A 36 6.54 20.12 1.33
C MET A 36 7.07 19.77 -0.07
N LEU A 37 6.66 18.61 -0.64
CA LEU A 37 7.03 18.24 -2.01
C LEU A 37 6.37 19.15 -3.06
N ASP A 38 5.14 19.61 -2.84
CA ASP A 38 4.48 20.59 -3.70
C ASP A 38 5.23 21.95 -3.68
N ILE A 39 5.61 22.44 -2.48
CA ILE A 39 6.41 23.66 -2.31
C ILE A 39 7.75 23.53 -3.03
N LEU A 40 8.42 22.39 -2.87
CA LEU A 40 9.67 22.12 -3.57
C LEU A 40 9.47 22.13 -5.08
N ASN A 41 8.43 21.48 -5.60
CA ASN A 41 8.13 21.46 -7.03
C ASN A 41 7.83 22.86 -7.58
N ASP A 42 7.09 23.70 -6.85
CA ASP A 42 6.84 25.08 -7.23
C ASP A 42 8.16 25.88 -7.31
N GLN A 43 9.06 25.72 -6.34
CA GLN A 43 10.39 26.34 -6.36
C GLN A 43 11.26 25.85 -7.53
N LEU A 44 11.17 24.56 -7.89
CA LEU A 44 11.89 23.99 -9.04
C LEU A 44 11.35 24.57 -10.36
N ILE A 45 10.03 24.62 -10.53
CA ILE A 45 9.38 25.16 -11.73
C ILE A 45 9.77 26.63 -11.93
N ARG A 46 9.76 27.45 -10.89
CA ARG A 46 10.20 28.86 -10.96
C ARG A 46 11.67 29.02 -11.37
N LYS A 47 12.51 28.02 -11.09
CA LYS A 47 13.92 27.96 -11.50
C LYS A 47 14.12 27.33 -12.89
N GLY A 48 13.06 26.91 -13.59
CA GLY A 48 13.12 26.20 -14.86
C GLY A 48 13.67 24.78 -14.75
N VAL A 49 13.62 24.18 -13.55
CA VAL A 49 14.04 22.80 -13.28
C VAL A 49 12.83 21.89 -13.36
N GLU A 50 13.01 20.67 -13.90
CA GLU A 50 11.93 19.70 -14.01
C GLU A 50 11.42 19.28 -12.62
N PRO A 51 10.10 19.36 -12.35
CA PRO A 51 9.53 18.97 -11.06
C PRO A 51 9.69 17.48 -10.80
N ILE A 52 9.63 17.11 -9.53
CA ILE A 52 9.67 15.72 -9.07
C ILE A 52 8.31 15.08 -9.32
N ALA A 53 8.29 13.92 -9.99
CA ALA A 53 7.08 13.15 -10.15
C ALA A 53 6.82 12.31 -8.89
N PHE A 54 5.65 12.45 -8.28
CA PHE A 54 5.18 11.64 -7.17
C PHE A 54 3.66 11.46 -7.23
N ASP A 55 3.18 10.32 -6.72
CA ASP A 55 1.74 10.02 -6.70
C ASP A 55 1.07 10.56 -5.45
N HIS A 56 -0.09 11.15 -5.63
CA HIS A 56 -1.00 11.58 -4.57
C HIS A 56 -2.43 11.64 -5.10
N ASP A 57 -3.40 11.55 -4.17
CA ASP A 57 -4.82 11.70 -4.52
C ASP A 57 -5.61 12.24 -3.32
N CYS A 58 -6.14 11.38 -2.43
CA CYS A 58 -7.05 11.81 -1.36
C CYS A 58 -6.45 12.77 -0.33
N ARG A 59 -5.16 12.70 -0.04
CA ARG A 59 -4.44 13.40 1.03
C ARG A 59 -5.02 13.20 2.44
N GLU A 60 -5.86 12.17 2.62
CA GLU A 60 -6.56 11.81 3.87
C GLU A 60 -6.20 10.42 4.39
N GLY A 61 -5.17 9.79 3.82
CA GLY A 61 -4.70 8.48 4.26
C GLY A 61 -5.57 7.29 3.87
N ILE A 62 -6.45 7.40 2.85
CA ILE A 62 -7.42 6.36 2.51
C ILE A 62 -7.29 5.77 1.11
N CYS A 63 -6.52 6.37 0.19
CA CYS A 63 -6.41 5.89 -1.20
C CYS A 63 -5.18 5.01 -1.48
N GLY A 64 -4.13 5.08 -0.64
CA GLY A 64 -2.88 4.34 -0.83
C GLY A 64 -1.98 4.84 -1.97
N ALA A 65 -2.25 6.01 -2.58
CA ALA A 65 -1.47 6.52 -3.70
C ALA A 65 -0.09 7.05 -3.30
N CYS A 66 0.00 7.78 -2.18
CA CYS A 66 1.22 8.45 -1.69
C CYS A 66 2.28 7.48 -1.12
N SER A 67 2.74 6.55 -1.95
CA SER A 67 3.55 5.40 -1.54
C SER A 67 5.04 5.66 -1.77
N LEU A 68 5.73 6.12 -0.72
CA LEU A 68 7.14 6.51 -0.73
C LEU A 68 7.91 5.90 0.45
N TYR A 69 9.23 5.72 0.26
CA TYR A 69 10.17 5.65 1.38
C TYR A 69 10.61 7.05 1.78
N VAL A 70 10.55 7.32 3.07
CA VAL A 70 11.12 8.52 3.67
C VAL A 70 12.13 8.07 4.72
N ASP A 71 13.40 8.46 4.55
CA ASP A 71 14.55 8.03 5.35
C ASP A 71 14.67 6.50 5.48
N GLY A 72 14.37 5.78 4.37
CA GLY A 72 14.48 4.34 4.27
C GLY A 72 13.34 3.55 4.92
N ARG A 73 12.33 4.22 5.48
CA ARG A 73 11.14 3.61 6.06
C ARG A 73 9.91 3.86 5.20
N ALA A 74 9.07 2.84 5.05
CA ALA A 74 7.83 2.96 4.28
C ALA A 74 6.89 3.99 4.94
N HIS A 75 6.44 4.97 4.14
CA HIS A 75 5.62 6.10 4.59
C HIS A 75 6.29 7.09 5.56
N GLY A 76 7.50 6.83 6.06
CA GLY A 76 8.24 7.72 6.95
C GLY A 76 8.38 7.22 8.39
N PRO A 77 8.85 8.08 9.31
CA PRO A 77 9.24 7.67 10.66
C PRO A 77 8.06 7.32 11.58
N ASP A 78 6.86 7.81 11.30
CA ASP A 78 5.70 7.59 12.16
C ASP A 78 5.04 6.24 11.91
N ASP A 79 4.58 5.61 12.99
CA ASP A 79 3.85 4.35 12.90
C ASP A 79 2.41 4.57 12.44
N GLN A 80 1.89 3.66 11.63
CA GLN A 80 0.48 3.61 11.22
C GLN A 80 -0.04 4.85 10.48
N VAL A 81 0.84 5.61 9.85
CA VAL A 81 0.46 6.75 9.01
C VAL A 81 0.87 6.53 7.55
N THR A 82 0.14 7.16 6.65
CA THR A 82 0.52 7.26 5.24
C THR A 82 1.36 8.51 5.02
N THR A 83 2.13 8.59 3.96
CA THR A 83 3.01 9.75 3.68
C THR A 83 2.24 11.07 3.62
N CYS A 84 0.98 11.08 3.19
CA CYS A 84 0.15 12.29 3.19
C CYS A 84 -0.32 12.73 4.59
N GLN A 85 -0.17 11.89 5.60
CA GLN A 85 -0.47 12.19 7.01
C GLN A 85 0.80 12.33 7.86
N LEU A 86 1.97 12.27 7.24
CA LEU A 86 3.23 12.61 7.86
C LEU A 86 3.42 14.14 7.81
N PHE A 87 3.68 14.77 8.93
CA PHE A 87 3.82 16.22 9.05
C PHE A 87 5.27 16.66 9.23
N MET A 88 5.60 17.85 8.73
CA MET A 88 6.98 18.37 8.73
C MET A 88 7.52 18.65 10.13
N ARG A 89 6.68 18.85 11.14
CA ARG A 89 7.08 18.98 12.56
C ARG A 89 7.84 17.77 13.11
N HIS A 90 7.75 16.60 12.48
CA HIS A 90 8.51 15.40 12.85
C HIS A 90 9.99 15.48 12.45
N PHE A 91 10.34 16.41 11.56
CA PHE A 91 11.70 16.60 11.08
C PHE A 91 12.32 17.84 11.70
N LYS A 92 13.60 17.74 12.08
CA LYS A 92 14.34 18.89 12.61
C LYS A 92 14.61 19.89 11.46
N PRO A 93 14.41 21.20 11.66
CA PRO A 93 14.80 22.22 10.68
C PRO A 93 16.26 22.03 10.23
N GLY A 94 16.53 22.17 8.94
CA GLY A 94 17.83 21.96 8.34
C GLY A 94 18.22 20.48 8.12
N ALA A 95 17.38 19.52 8.53
CA ALA A 95 17.66 18.10 8.32
C ALA A 95 17.74 17.75 6.83
N THR A 96 18.51 16.70 6.53
CA THR A 96 18.48 16.07 5.21
C THR A 96 17.52 14.88 5.25
N ILE A 97 16.48 14.93 4.43
CA ILE A 97 15.44 13.90 4.33
C ILE A 97 15.62 13.17 3.01
N THR A 98 15.74 11.84 3.05
CA THR A 98 15.89 11.00 1.85
C THR A 98 14.54 10.47 1.41
N VAL A 99 14.21 10.63 0.11
CA VAL A 99 12.92 10.21 -0.47
C VAL A 99 13.16 9.31 -1.67
N GLU A 100 12.53 8.13 -1.66
CA GLU A 100 12.72 7.10 -2.68
C GLU A 100 11.40 6.46 -3.08
N PRO A 101 11.28 5.91 -4.31
CA PRO A 101 10.14 5.09 -4.70
C PRO A 101 10.20 3.73 -3.99
N TRP A 102 9.12 2.94 -4.07
CA TRP A 102 9.16 1.55 -3.65
C TRP A 102 10.28 0.78 -4.37
N ARG A 103 11.13 0.10 -3.61
CA ARG A 103 12.22 -0.76 -4.13
C ARG A 103 11.75 -2.20 -4.25
N SER A 104 10.85 -2.47 -5.17
CA SER A 104 10.36 -3.83 -5.42
C SER A 104 10.34 -4.11 -6.92
N ALA A 105 10.81 -5.28 -7.32
CA ALA A 105 10.72 -5.72 -8.71
C ALA A 105 9.27 -5.79 -9.20
N ALA A 106 8.31 -6.04 -8.29
CA ALA A 106 6.89 -6.07 -8.59
C ALA A 106 6.28 -4.68 -8.84
N PHE A 107 6.99 -3.61 -8.46
CA PHE A 107 6.59 -2.21 -8.65
C PHE A 107 7.67 -1.44 -9.41
N PRO A 108 7.81 -1.65 -10.73
CA PRO A 108 8.83 -0.95 -11.52
C PRO A 108 8.59 0.56 -11.50
N VAL A 109 9.68 1.34 -11.46
CA VAL A 109 9.61 2.79 -11.46
C VAL A 109 9.11 3.28 -12.83
N ILE A 110 8.07 4.09 -12.85
CA ILE A 110 7.58 4.80 -14.03
C ILE A 110 8.43 6.06 -14.25
N LYS A 111 8.50 6.91 -13.22
CA LYS A 111 9.30 8.14 -13.21
C LYS A 111 9.53 8.59 -11.77
N ASP A 112 10.75 8.97 -11.43
CA ASP A 112 11.15 9.48 -10.10
C ASP A 112 10.61 8.63 -8.95
N LEU A 113 9.60 9.10 -8.24
CA LEU A 113 8.98 8.44 -7.10
C LEU A 113 7.72 7.62 -7.47
N VAL A 114 7.27 7.72 -8.73
CA VAL A 114 6.07 7.02 -9.22
C VAL A 114 6.42 5.61 -9.65
N VAL A 115 5.67 4.63 -9.18
CA VAL A 115 5.83 3.21 -9.49
C VAL A 115 4.57 2.60 -10.09
N ASP A 116 4.71 1.58 -10.94
CA ASP A 116 3.59 0.81 -11.48
C ASP A 116 3.11 -0.21 -10.44
N ARG A 117 1.86 -0.05 -9.99
CA ARG A 117 1.19 -0.97 -9.04
C ARG A 117 0.08 -1.79 -9.67
N GLN A 118 -0.02 -1.84 -10.99
CA GLN A 118 -1.05 -2.62 -11.69
C GLN A 118 -1.05 -4.12 -11.31
N ALA A 119 0.07 -4.64 -10.81
CA ALA A 119 0.12 -6.00 -10.28
C ALA A 119 -0.92 -6.24 -9.17
N PHE A 120 -1.19 -5.26 -8.30
CA PHE A 120 -2.23 -5.35 -7.28
C PHE A 120 -3.63 -5.35 -7.88
N ASP A 121 -3.88 -4.54 -8.90
CA ASP A 121 -5.18 -4.51 -9.60
C ASP A 121 -5.48 -5.85 -10.26
N LYS A 122 -4.48 -6.48 -10.89
CA LYS A 122 -4.60 -7.82 -11.48
C LYS A 122 -4.92 -8.89 -10.43
N ILE A 123 -4.35 -8.80 -9.24
CA ILE A 123 -4.70 -9.70 -8.11
C ILE A 123 -6.15 -9.47 -7.68
N LEU A 124 -6.59 -8.22 -7.54
CA LEU A 124 -7.97 -7.91 -7.17
C LEU A 124 -8.96 -8.39 -8.24
N GLN A 125 -8.66 -8.21 -9.51
CA GLN A 125 -9.48 -8.70 -10.63
C GLN A 125 -9.61 -10.23 -10.64
N ALA A 126 -8.63 -10.96 -10.14
CA ALA A 126 -8.68 -12.44 -10.07
C ALA A 126 -9.71 -12.97 -9.05
N GLY A 127 -10.08 -12.18 -8.03
CA GLY A 127 -11.03 -12.67 -7.03
C GLY A 127 -11.35 -11.71 -5.88
N GLY A 128 -10.76 -10.51 -5.86
CA GLY A 128 -10.89 -9.55 -4.77
C GLY A 128 -12.26 -8.83 -4.70
N PHE A 129 -13.32 -9.45 -5.18
CA PHE A 129 -14.66 -8.88 -5.27
C PHE A 129 -15.73 -9.90 -4.85
N VAL A 130 -16.97 -9.44 -4.74
CA VAL A 130 -18.17 -10.25 -4.57
C VAL A 130 -19.04 -10.07 -5.81
N SER A 131 -19.49 -11.18 -6.41
CA SER A 131 -20.39 -11.13 -7.58
C SER A 131 -21.74 -10.50 -7.20
N VAL A 132 -22.28 -9.69 -8.11
CA VAL A 132 -23.57 -9.03 -7.92
C VAL A 132 -24.70 -10.07 -7.89
N ARG A 133 -25.53 -10.02 -6.84
CA ARG A 133 -26.78 -10.79 -6.79
C ARG A 133 -27.85 -10.13 -7.65
N THR A 134 -28.55 -10.93 -8.42
CA THR A 134 -29.62 -10.45 -9.31
C THR A 134 -31.03 -10.57 -8.70
N GLY A 135 -31.15 -11.07 -7.47
CA GLY A 135 -32.43 -11.18 -6.74
C GLY A 135 -32.73 -9.98 -5.85
N ALA A 136 -33.89 -9.99 -5.20
CA ALA A 136 -34.25 -9.01 -4.19
C ALA A 136 -33.26 -9.06 -3.00
N ALA A 137 -33.06 -7.91 -2.34
CA ALA A 137 -32.33 -7.85 -1.09
C ALA A 137 -33.03 -8.72 -0.04
N GLN A 138 -32.25 -9.37 0.82
CA GLN A 138 -32.78 -10.09 1.96
C GLN A 138 -33.26 -9.08 3.04
N ASP A 139 -34.22 -9.49 3.84
CA ASP A 139 -34.69 -8.69 4.97
C ASP A 139 -33.54 -8.46 5.96
N ALA A 140 -33.55 -7.33 6.63
CA ALA A 140 -32.58 -7.00 7.65
C ALA A 140 -32.54 -8.10 8.74
N ASN A 141 -31.35 -8.40 9.23
CA ASN A 141 -31.09 -9.42 10.26
C ASN A 141 -31.45 -10.87 9.86
N THR A 142 -31.69 -11.17 8.59
CA THR A 142 -31.94 -12.54 8.13
C THR A 142 -30.74 -13.46 8.33
N ILE A 143 -29.53 -12.92 8.14
CA ILE A 143 -28.28 -13.63 8.38
C ILE A 143 -27.49 -12.89 9.46
N LEU A 144 -27.39 -13.48 10.63
CA LEU A 144 -26.67 -12.92 11.76
C LEU A 144 -25.15 -13.13 11.55
N ILE A 145 -24.40 -12.08 11.85
CA ILE A 145 -22.94 -12.09 11.79
C ILE A 145 -22.43 -11.91 13.22
N PRO A 146 -21.58 -12.83 13.75
CA PRO A 146 -20.92 -12.63 15.02
C PRO A 146 -20.13 -11.32 15.04
N HIS A 147 -20.18 -10.60 16.15
CA HIS A 147 -19.45 -9.33 16.30
C HIS A 147 -17.97 -9.46 15.97
N ASP A 148 -17.30 -10.47 16.52
CA ASP A 148 -15.87 -10.68 16.32
C ASP A 148 -15.51 -10.95 14.84
N ASP A 149 -16.37 -11.69 14.11
CA ASP A 149 -16.19 -11.91 12.67
C ASP A 149 -16.34 -10.60 11.87
N ALA A 150 -17.30 -9.74 12.28
CA ALA A 150 -17.50 -8.45 11.65
C ALA A 150 -16.29 -7.52 11.88
N GLU A 151 -15.80 -7.40 13.11
CA GLU A 151 -14.62 -6.61 13.46
C GLU A 151 -13.39 -7.09 12.69
N LEU A 152 -13.07 -8.39 12.74
CA LEU A 152 -11.95 -8.96 11.99
C LEU A 152 -12.07 -8.73 10.47
N SER A 153 -13.29 -8.74 9.93
CA SER A 153 -13.52 -8.42 8.53
C SER A 153 -13.21 -6.96 8.21
N MET A 154 -13.62 -6.03 9.09
CA MET A 154 -13.38 -4.60 8.93
C MET A 154 -11.89 -4.26 9.08
N ASP A 155 -11.18 -4.89 10.04
CA ASP A 155 -9.73 -4.75 10.20
C ASP A 155 -8.99 -5.15 8.91
N ALA A 156 -9.38 -6.27 8.32
CA ALA A 156 -8.82 -6.70 7.05
C ALA A 156 -9.19 -5.75 5.90
N ALA A 157 -10.43 -5.23 5.88
CA ALA A 157 -10.93 -4.32 4.86
C ALA A 157 -10.26 -2.94 4.91
N ALA A 158 -9.62 -2.57 6.02
CA ALA A 158 -8.87 -1.31 6.16
C ALA A 158 -7.69 -1.20 5.17
N CYS A 159 -7.27 -2.30 4.55
CA CYS A 159 -6.18 -2.30 3.56
C CYS A 159 -6.47 -1.38 2.38
N VAL A 160 -5.64 -0.36 2.18
CA VAL A 160 -5.74 0.64 1.09
C VAL A 160 -4.88 0.31 -0.15
N GLY A 161 -4.23 -0.85 -0.18
CA GLY A 161 -3.41 -1.28 -1.32
C GLY A 161 -2.17 -0.41 -1.59
N CYS A 162 -1.61 0.24 -0.58
CA CYS A 162 -0.48 1.15 -0.74
C CYS A 162 0.82 0.47 -1.21
N GLY A 163 1.01 -0.82 -0.94
CA GLY A 163 2.20 -1.57 -1.33
C GLY A 163 3.34 -1.58 -0.32
N ALA A 164 3.22 -0.89 0.83
CA ALA A 164 4.24 -0.89 1.88
C ALA A 164 4.65 -2.30 2.32
N CYS A 165 3.69 -3.20 2.46
CA CYS A 165 3.93 -4.59 2.84
C CYS A 165 4.84 -5.35 1.86
N VAL A 166 4.74 -5.08 0.55
CA VAL A 166 5.62 -5.67 -0.47
C VAL A 166 6.99 -5.00 -0.45
N ALA A 167 6.98 -3.66 -0.43
CA ALA A 167 8.20 -2.87 -0.47
C ALA A 167 9.14 -3.18 0.70
N THR A 168 8.60 -3.33 1.90
CA THR A 168 9.36 -3.64 3.13
C THR A 168 9.77 -5.12 3.23
N CYS A 169 9.05 -6.01 2.55
CA CYS A 169 9.33 -7.44 2.62
C CYS A 169 10.61 -7.78 1.86
N LYS A 170 11.61 -8.38 2.54
CA LYS A 170 12.85 -8.80 1.90
C LYS A 170 12.66 -9.78 0.72
N ASN A 171 11.51 -10.46 0.67
CA ASN A 171 11.15 -11.36 -0.42
C ASN A 171 10.20 -10.71 -1.43
N GLY A 172 9.77 -9.46 -1.23
CA GLY A 172 8.77 -8.80 -2.08
C GLY A 172 7.42 -9.52 -2.12
N SER A 173 7.01 -10.14 -1.01
CA SER A 173 5.76 -10.93 -0.94
C SER A 173 4.53 -10.04 -0.84
N ALA A 174 3.49 -10.31 -1.64
CA ALA A 174 2.19 -9.65 -1.54
C ALA A 174 1.22 -10.38 -0.59
N MET A 175 1.73 -11.31 0.22
CA MET A 175 0.90 -12.21 1.04
C MET A 175 -0.05 -11.45 1.98
N LEU A 176 0.40 -10.35 2.64
CA LEU A 176 -0.46 -9.55 3.51
C LEU A 176 -1.58 -8.84 2.74
N PHE A 177 -1.30 -8.31 1.56
CA PHE A 177 -2.28 -7.67 0.70
C PHE A 177 -3.38 -8.65 0.25
N VAL A 178 -2.97 -9.84 -0.24
CA VAL A 178 -3.91 -10.90 -0.64
C VAL A 178 -4.71 -11.39 0.56
N ALA A 179 -4.03 -11.60 1.70
CA ALA A 179 -4.66 -12.05 2.95
C ALA A 179 -5.72 -11.08 3.46
N ALA A 180 -5.46 -9.78 3.42
CA ALA A 180 -6.42 -8.77 3.82
C ALA A 180 -7.73 -8.88 3.01
N ARG A 181 -7.63 -8.97 1.68
CA ARG A 181 -8.80 -9.08 0.81
C ARG A 181 -9.53 -10.42 0.96
N VAL A 182 -8.80 -11.53 1.01
CA VAL A 182 -9.40 -12.85 1.21
C VAL A 182 -10.08 -12.94 2.57
N SER A 183 -9.45 -12.45 3.65
CA SER A 183 -10.02 -12.48 5.00
C SER A 183 -11.29 -11.65 5.11
N SER A 184 -11.29 -10.40 4.65
CA SER A 184 -12.45 -9.54 4.75
C SER A 184 -13.68 -10.15 4.09
N LEU A 185 -13.51 -10.76 2.91
CA LEU A 185 -14.63 -11.37 2.17
C LEU A 185 -14.99 -12.78 2.67
N ALA A 186 -14.09 -13.55 3.25
CA ALA A 186 -14.37 -14.89 3.77
C ALA A 186 -15.13 -14.87 5.10
N LEU A 187 -14.96 -13.82 5.91
CA LEU A 187 -15.64 -13.66 7.20
C LEU A 187 -17.10 -13.28 7.06
N LEU A 188 -17.46 -12.56 6.00
CA LEU A 188 -18.81 -12.10 5.77
C LEU A 188 -19.63 -13.08 4.90
N PRO A 189 -20.94 -13.23 5.16
CA PRO A 189 -21.82 -14.13 4.39
C PRO A 189 -21.77 -13.87 2.89
N GLN A 190 -21.66 -12.61 2.47
CA GLN A 190 -21.64 -12.17 1.08
C GLN A 190 -20.46 -12.75 0.29
N GLY A 191 -19.33 -12.94 0.95
CA GLY A 191 -18.12 -13.45 0.32
C GLY A 191 -17.94 -14.98 0.37
N LYS A 192 -18.72 -15.67 1.22
CA LYS A 192 -18.60 -17.12 1.44
C LYS A 192 -18.83 -17.97 0.19
N PRO A 193 -19.84 -17.70 -0.68
CA PRO A 193 -20.07 -18.54 -1.87
C PRO A 193 -18.88 -18.62 -2.82
N GLU A 194 -18.02 -17.61 -2.83
CA GLU A 194 -16.85 -17.51 -3.72
C GLU A 194 -15.52 -17.71 -2.99
N ALA A 195 -15.54 -18.00 -1.68
CA ALA A 195 -14.34 -18.00 -0.85
C ALA A 195 -13.26 -18.97 -1.36
N ALA A 196 -13.62 -20.21 -1.74
CA ALA A 196 -12.69 -21.21 -2.27
C ALA A 196 -12.07 -20.77 -3.61
N ARG A 197 -12.90 -20.32 -4.56
CA ARG A 197 -12.44 -19.81 -5.86
C ARG A 197 -11.53 -18.60 -5.68
N ARG A 198 -11.93 -17.65 -4.84
CA ARG A 198 -11.17 -16.44 -4.52
C ARG A 198 -9.78 -16.77 -3.99
N ALA A 199 -9.69 -17.62 -2.95
CA ALA A 199 -8.42 -17.96 -2.33
C ALA A 199 -7.46 -18.58 -3.35
N LYS A 200 -7.92 -19.55 -4.15
CA LYS A 200 -7.09 -20.19 -5.20
C LYS A 200 -6.68 -19.19 -6.30
N ALA A 201 -7.61 -18.42 -6.81
CA ALA A 201 -7.36 -17.52 -7.95
C ALA A 201 -6.42 -16.36 -7.57
N MET A 202 -6.61 -15.73 -6.39
CA MET A 202 -5.76 -14.62 -5.96
C MET A 202 -4.35 -15.07 -5.60
N VAL A 203 -4.19 -16.24 -4.98
CA VAL A 203 -2.85 -16.82 -4.71
C VAL A 203 -2.15 -17.17 -6.03
N ALA A 204 -2.83 -17.87 -6.94
CA ALA A 204 -2.26 -18.19 -8.25
C ALA A 204 -1.85 -16.94 -9.04
N LYS A 205 -2.66 -15.89 -9.00
CA LYS A 205 -2.32 -14.62 -9.67
C LYS A 205 -1.14 -13.91 -9.01
N MET A 206 -1.02 -13.95 -7.69
CA MET A 206 0.14 -13.44 -6.95
C MET A 206 1.43 -14.15 -7.39
N ASP A 207 1.39 -15.49 -7.49
CA ASP A 207 2.53 -16.30 -7.93
C ASP A 207 2.89 -16.03 -9.40
N GLU A 208 1.89 -15.97 -10.28
CA GLU A 208 2.06 -15.63 -11.72
C GLU A 208 2.75 -14.27 -11.93
N LEU A 209 2.43 -13.29 -11.09
CA LEU A 209 3.00 -11.94 -11.15
C LEU A 209 4.40 -11.84 -10.53
N GLY A 210 4.94 -12.92 -10.02
CA GLY A 210 6.32 -13.00 -9.54
C GLY A 210 6.55 -12.41 -8.14
N PHE A 211 5.51 -12.29 -7.33
CA PHE A 211 5.68 -11.94 -5.92
C PHE A 211 6.36 -13.07 -5.15
N GLY A 212 7.29 -12.71 -4.28
CA GLY A 212 8.07 -13.68 -3.53
C GLY A 212 7.29 -14.38 -2.41
N ASN A 213 7.83 -15.52 -1.95
CA ASN A 213 7.21 -16.32 -0.90
C ASN A 213 7.31 -15.64 0.47
N CYS A 214 6.23 -15.76 1.26
CA CYS A 214 6.21 -15.30 2.64
C CYS A 214 7.09 -16.17 3.55
N THR A 215 8.02 -15.55 4.28
CA THR A 215 8.84 -16.20 5.32
C THR A 215 8.47 -15.71 6.73
N ASN A 216 7.31 -15.09 6.87
CA ASN A 216 6.70 -14.66 8.13
C ASN A 216 7.59 -13.78 9.01
N THR A 217 8.29 -12.81 8.40
CA THR A 217 9.19 -11.89 9.12
C THR A 217 8.45 -10.78 9.88
N ARG A 218 7.15 -10.60 9.67
CA ARG A 218 6.28 -9.55 10.24
C ARG A 218 6.61 -8.11 9.80
N ALA A 219 7.62 -7.86 9.01
CA ALA A 219 7.95 -6.50 8.54
C ALA A 219 6.75 -5.81 7.86
N CYS A 220 5.93 -6.56 7.13
CA CYS A 220 4.73 -6.06 6.46
C CYS A 220 3.65 -5.55 7.42
N GLU A 221 3.51 -6.15 8.60
CA GLU A 221 2.59 -5.69 9.65
C GLU A 221 3.12 -4.43 10.32
N MET A 222 4.42 -4.40 10.64
CA MET A 222 5.08 -3.27 11.30
C MET A 222 4.99 -1.97 10.49
N GLU A 223 5.10 -2.09 9.16
CA GLU A 223 5.07 -0.95 8.25
C GLU A 223 3.68 -0.70 7.63
N CYS A 224 2.65 -1.40 8.10
CA CYS A 224 1.30 -1.22 7.57
C CYS A 224 0.65 0.06 8.10
N PRO A 225 0.36 1.08 7.27
CA PRO A 225 -0.26 2.32 7.73
C PRO A 225 -1.72 2.14 8.17
N LYS A 226 -2.28 0.94 7.97
CA LYS A 226 -3.65 0.57 8.35
C LYS A 226 -3.72 -0.57 9.35
N HIS A 227 -2.59 -0.90 9.97
CA HIS A 227 -2.51 -1.89 11.06
C HIS A 227 -3.08 -3.28 10.71
N VAL A 228 -3.00 -3.67 9.43
CA VAL A 228 -3.41 -5.01 9.01
C VAL A 228 -2.41 -6.04 9.55
N THR A 229 -2.89 -6.96 10.40
CA THR A 229 -2.05 -7.93 11.09
C THR A 229 -1.76 -9.18 10.26
N ILE A 230 -0.69 -9.91 10.61
CA ILE A 230 -0.34 -11.19 9.95
C ILE A 230 -1.32 -12.32 10.28
N ASP A 231 -2.23 -12.16 11.22
CA ASP A 231 -3.29 -13.13 11.52
C ASP A 231 -4.16 -13.37 10.29
N HIS A 232 -4.31 -12.36 9.43
CA HIS A 232 -4.97 -12.52 8.14
C HIS A 232 -4.21 -13.44 7.19
N ILE A 233 -2.88 -13.52 7.29
CA ILE A 233 -2.08 -14.51 6.52
C ILE A 233 -2.40 -15.94 7.00
N ALA A 234 -2.53 -16.16 8.30
CA ALA A 234 -2.94 -17.45 8.83
C ALA A 234 -4.35 -17.82 8.34
N ARG A 235 -5.27 -16.86 8.27
CA ARG A 235 -6.61 -17.08 7.71
C ARG A 235 -6.55 -17.39 6.20
N LEU A 236 -5.78 -16.65 5.42
CA LEU A 236 -5.59 -16.95 4.00
C LEU A 236 -5.10 -18.39 3.79
N ASN A 237 -4.10 -18.82 4.55
CA ASN A 237 -3.59 -20.19 4.47
C ASN A 237 -4.68 -21.21 4.77
N ARG A 238 -5.52 -20.95 5.78
CA ARG A 238 -6.67 -21.80 6.13
C ARG A 238 -7.69 -21.86 4.99
N GLU A 239 -8.07 -20.73 4.43
CA GLU A 239 -9.03 -20.66 3.31
C GLU A 239 -8.48 -21.34 2.06
N TYR A 240 -7.19 -21.17 1.77
CA TYR A 240 -6.52 -21.82 0.65
C TYR A 240 -6.47 -23.36 0.83
N LEU A 241 -6.11 -23.84 2.02
CA LEU A 241 -6.09 -25.27 2.31
C LEU A 241 -7.49 -25.88 2.19
N LYS A 242 -8.51 -25.26 2.80
CA LYS A 242 -9.92 -25.70 2.63
C LYS A 242 -10.30 -25.77 1.16
N ALA A 243 -9.97 -24.74 0.37
CA ALA A 243 -10.27 -24.72 -1.05
C ALA A 243 -9.60 -25.84 -1.85
N ARG A 244 -8.44 -26.31 -1.42
CA ARG A 244 -7.71 -27.43 -2.06
C ARG A 244 -8.32 -28.80 -1.76
N PHE A 245 -9.00 -28.95 -0.61
CA PHE A 245 -9.63 -30.20 -0.19
C PHE A 245 -11.15 -30.24 -0.46
N SER A 246 -11.75 -29.18 -1.01
CA SER A 246 -13.18 -29.10 -1.32
C SER A 246 -13.51 -29.53 -2.76
N GLU A 247 -12.56 -30.07 -3.48
CA GLU A 247 -12.72 -30.73 -4.77
C GLU A 247 -12.76 -32.27 -4.53
#